data_4a32551c73febf5b86361e5dfea9744f
#
_entry.id   4a32551c73febf5b86361e5dfea9744f
#
_cell.length_a   1.000
_cell.length_b   1.000
_cell.length_c   1.000
_cell.angle_alpha   90.00
_cell.angle_beta   90.00
_cell.angle_gamma   90.00
#
_symmetry.space_group_name_H-M   'P 1'
#
loop_
_entity.id
_entity.type
_entity.pdbx_description
1 polymer ?
#
loop_
_entity_poly.entity_id
_entity_poly.type
_entity_poly.pdbx_seq_one_letter_code
_entity_poly.pdbx_strand_id
1 'polypeptide(L)'
;AVMPQSEAMFSRDISVYITVFMEFVVFGMLFIVVYFLIKKLVVDNMVKINKSLAMITGGNLDTVVNVRTNEEFASLSDDINSTVVTLKRYIAEAAARIDRELEFARSIQHSAIPSVFPPYPGHSEFDIYATMDTAKEVGGDFYDFYFVGENQLGFLIADVSGKGIPAAMFMM
;
A
#
# COMPACT_ATOMS: atom_id res chain seq x y z
N ALA A 1 -67.31 16.58 -56.05
CA ALA A 1 -67.50 17.11 -54.68
C ALA A 1 -66.24 17.85 -54.28
N VAL A 2 -66.29 19.19 -54.13
CA VAL A 2 -65.18 20.00 -53.70
C VAL A 2 -65.27 20.04 -52.18
N MET A 3 -64.18 19.54 -51.50
CA MET A 3 -64.07 19.62 -50.05
C MET A 3 -64.01 21.10 -49.60
N PRO A 4 -64.77 21.49 -48.58
CA PRO A 4 -64.69 22.86 -48.07
C PRO A 4 -63.29 23.15 -47.49
N GLN A 5 -62.73 24.35 -47.77
CA GLN A 5 -61.40 24.75 -47.35
C GLN A 5 -61.16 24.62 -45.83
N SER A 6 -62.18 24.75 -45.01
CA SER A 6 -62.15 24.60 -43.57
C SER A 6 -61.85 23.16 -43.12
N GLU A 7 -62.37 22.13 -43.77
CA GLU A 7 -62.12 20.74 -43.45
C GLU A 7 -60.69 20.30 -43.89
N ALA A 8 -60.21 20.85 -45.01
CA ALA A 8 -58.82 20.58 -45.47
C ALA A 8 -57.76 21.20 -44.51
N MET A 9 -58.02 22.41 -44.00
CA MET A 9 -57.14 23.05 -42.99
C MET A 9 -57.16 22.32 -41.65
N PHE A 10 -58.32 21.92 -41.18
CA PHE A 10 -58.44 21.17 -39.91
C PHE A 10 -57.75 19.79 -39.98
N SER A 11 -57.90 19.08 -41.07
CA SER A 11 -57.19 17.80 -41.31
C SER A 11 -55.66 17.98 -41.34
N ARG A 12 -55.15 19.05 -41.95
CA ARG A 12 -53.75 19.38 -42.00
C ARG A 12 -53.19 19.67 -40.61
N ASP A 13 -53.87 20.50 -39.79
CA ASP A 13 -53.42 20.87 -38.48
C ASP A 13 -53.38 19.67 -37.51
N ILE A 14 -54.37 18.79 -37.56
CA ILE A 14 -54.35 17.50 -36.82
C ILE A 14 -53.17 16.65 -37.23
N SER A 15 -52.86 16.54 -38.51
CA SER A 15 -51.72 15.75 -38.99
C SER A 15 -50.41 16.30 -38.49
N VAL A 16 -50.24 17.62 -38.44
CA VAL A 16 -49.06 18.29 -37.86
C VAL A 16 -48.91 17.97 -36.38
N TYR A 17 -49.99 18.08 -35.58
CA TYR A 17 -49.92 17.74 -34.14
C TYR A 17 -49.59 16.25 -33.90
N ILE A 18 -50.14 15.35 -34.69
CA ILE A 18 -49.84 13.92 -34.59
C ILE A 18 -48.34 13.69 -34.92
N THR A 19 -47.82 14.32 -35.98
CA THR A 19 -46.42 14.14 -36.37
C THR A 19 -45.49 14.67 -35.28
N VAL A 20 -45.73 15.89 -34.75
CA VAL A 20 -44.96 16.46 -33.68
C VAL A 20 -44.99 15.58 -32.40
N PHE A 21 -46.18 15.08 -32.05
CA PHE A 21 -46.32 14.17 -30.91
C PHE A 21 -45.53 12.86 -31.12
N MET A 22 -45.57 12.26 -32.29
CA MET A 22 -44.79 11.06 -32.61
C MET A 22 -43.30 11.32 -32.55
N GLU A 23 -42.81 12.49 -33.00
CA GLU A 23 -41.41 12.88 -32.88
C GLU A 23 -40.96 12.95 -31.40
N PHE A 24 -41.77 13.57 -30.54
CA PHE A 24 -41.49 13.61 -29.10
C PHE A 24 -41.42 12.22 -28.47
N VAL A 25 -42.31 11.30 -28.87
CA VAL A 25 -42.30 9.92 -28.37
C VAL A 25 -41.04 9.20 -28.83
N VAL A 26 -40.66 9.33 -30.11
CA VAL A 26 -39.46 8.70 -30.66
C VAL A 26 -38.21 9.24 -29.99
N PHE A 27 -38.08 10.56 -29.83
CA PHE A 27 -36.95 11.17 -29.10
C PHE A 27 -36.91 10.76 -27.62
N GLY A 28 -38.05 10.69 -26.95
CA GLY A 28 -38.15 10.22 -25.58
C GLY A 28 -37.67 8.79 -25.42
N MET A 29 -38.10 7.90 -26.33
CA MET A 29 -37.65 6.50 -26.33
C MET A 29 -36.15 6.39 -26.60
N LEU A 30 -35.64 7.12 -27.58
CA LEU A 30 -34.21 7.14 -27.90
C LEU A 30 -33.36 7.66 -26.71
N PHE A 31 -33.83 8.70 -26.04
CA PHE A 31 -33.17 9.23 -24.85
C PHE A 31 -33.08 8.20 -23.73
N ILE A 32 -34.18 7.47 -23.48
CA ILE A 32 -34.24 6.40 -22.49
C ILE A 32 -33.23 5.30 -22.82
N VAL A 33 -33.18 4.86 -24.09
CA VAL A 33 -32.23 3.84 -24.54
C VAL A 33 -30.78 4.31 -24.33
N VAL A 34 -30.46 5.52 -24.76
CA VAL A 34 -29.10 6.09 -24.59
C VAL A 34 -28.73 6.21 -23.12
N TYR A 35 -29.65 6.66 -22.27
CA TYR A 35 -29.41 6.73 -20.83
C TYR A 35 -29.06 5.36 -20.22
N PHE A 36 -29.81 4.31 -20.56
CA PHE A 36 -29.52 2.97 -20.07
C PHE A 36 -28.19 2.41 -20.61
N LEU A 37 -27.86 2.70 -21.86
CA LEU A 37 -26.58 2.31 -22.45
C LEU A 37 -25.41 2.97 -21.74
N ILE A 38 -25.45 4.28 -21.55
CA ILE A 38 -24.40 5.03 -20.84
C ILE A 38 -24.27 4.53 -19.41
N LYS A 39 -25.39 4.37 -18.70
CA LYS A 39 -25.37 3.87 -17.33
C LYS A 39 -24.67 2.50 -17.26
N LYS A 40 -25.06 1.55 -18.09
CA LYS A 40 -24.54 0.17 -18.05
C LYS A 40 -23.11 0.05 -18.57
N LEU A 41 -22.75 0.76 -19.63
CA LEU A 41 -21.45 0.62 -20.28
C LEU A 41 -20.37 1.48 -19.63
N VAL A 42 -20.73 2.61 -19.03
CA VAL A 42 -19.76 3.56 -18.47
C VAL A 42 -19.88 3.68 -16.96
N VAL A 43 -21.05 4.12 -16.47
CA VAL A 43 -21.18 4.49 -15.04
C VAL A 43 -20.98 3.30 -14.12
N ASP A 44 -21.62 2.18 -14.38
CA ASP A 44 -21.53 0.98 -13.53
C ASP A 44 -20.10 0.42 -13.50
N ASN A 45 -19.38 0.51 -14.61
CA ASN A 45 -17.98 0.06 -14.70
C ASN A 45 -17.02 1.01 -13.96
N MET A 46 -17.24 2.32 -14.07
CA MET A 46 -16.49 3.32 -13.32
C MET A 46 -16.66 3.17 -11.81
N VAL A 47 -17.89 2.88 -11.35
CA VAL A 47 -18.16 2.61 -9.93
C VAL A 47 -17.41 1.37 -9.45
N LYS A 48 -17.34 0.31 -10.26
CA LYS A 48 -16.59 -0.91 -9.91
C LYS A 48 -15.08 -0.63 -9.77
N ILE A 49 -14.50 0.10 -10.73
CA ILE A 49 -13.08 0.48 -10.67
C ILE A 49 -12.80 1.34 -9.44
N ASN A 50 -13.61 2.37 -9.19
CA ASN A 50 -13.45 3.24 -8.02
C ASN A 50 -13.53 2.46 -6.71
N LYS A 51 -14.43 1.47 -6.60
CA LYS A 51 -14.53 0.62 -5.43
C LYS A 51 -13.26 -0.22 -5.22
N SER A 52 -12.71 -0.80 -6.28
CA SER A 52 -11.45 -1.55 -6.21
C SER A 52 -10.27 -0.64 -5.85
N LEU A 53 -10.18 0.55 -6.44
CA LEU A 53 -9.17 1.55 -6.10
C LEU A 53 -9.27 1.99 -4.64
N ALA A 54 -10.47 2.20 -4.10
CA ALA A 54 -10.66 2.53 -2.69
C ALA A 54 -10.15 1.42 -1.75
N MET A 55 -10.30 0.14 -2.12
CA MET A 55 -9.73 -0.97 -1.37
C MET A 55 -8.20 -0.99 -1.45
N ILE A 56 -7.62 -0.75 -2.63
CA ILE A 56 -6.17 -0.69 -2.84
C ILE A 56 -5.57 0.46 -2.03
N THR A 57 -6.14 1.66 -2.11
CA THR A 57 -5.68 2.84 -1.33
C THR A 57 -5.88 2.68 0.16
N GLY A 58 -6.85 1.86 0.59
CA GLY A 58 -7.04 1.44 1.98
C GLY A 58 -6.02 0.41 2.47
N GLY A 59 -5.04 0.02 1.63
CA GLY A 59 -3.96 -0.91 1.98
C GLY A 59 -4.17 -2.35 1.53
N ASN A 60 -5.36 -2.70 0.98
CA ASN A 60 -5.58 -4.04 0.45
C ASN A 60 -5.02 -4.17 -0.98
N LEU A 61 -3.71 -4.38 -1.06
CA LEU A 61 -2.99 -4.56 -2.32
C LEU A 61 -3.26 -5.93 -3.00
N ASP A 62 -4.02 -6.84 -2.38
CA ASP A 62 -4.42 -8.10 -3.00
C ASP A 62 -5.68 -7.97 -3.87
N THR A 63 -6.29 -6.78 -3.85
CA THR A 63 -7.45 -6.47 -4.68
C THR A 63 -7.07 -6.46 -6.16
N VAL A 64 -7.79 -7.26 -6.96
CA VAL A 64 -7.64 -7.29 -8.42
C VAL A 64 -8.79 -6.53 -9.07
N VAL A 65 -8.46 -5.58 -9.94
CA VAL A 65 -9.43 -4.87 -10.78
C VAL A 65 -9.74 -5.73 -12.00
N ASN A 66 -11.02 -6.10 -12.18
CA ASN A 66 -11.44 -6.94 -13.31
C ASN A 66 -12.72 -6.38 -13.96
N VAL A 67 -12.55 -5.33 -14.77
CA VAL A 67 -13.63 -4.76 -15.59
C VAL A 67 -13.24 -4.93 -17.06
N ARG A 68 -13.98 -5.77 -17.78
CA ARG A 68 -13.66 -6.22 -19.15
C ARG A 68 -14.79 -5.91 -20.13
N THR A 69 -15.57 -4.86 -19.89
CA THR A 69 -16.77 -4.55 -20.69
C THR A 69 -16.43 -4.11 -22.11
N ASN A 70 -15.32 -3.41 -22.27
CA ASN A 70 -14.74 -2.98 -23.55
C ASN A 70 -13.20 -2.96 -23.43
N GLU A 71 -12.49 -2.65 -24.52
CA GLU A 71 -11.03 -2.64 -24.56
C GLU A 71 -10.43 -1.59 -23.62
N GLU A 72 -11.04 -0.41 -23.50
CA GLU A 72 -10.54 0.69 -22.67
C GLU A 72 -10.61 0.32 -21.18
N PHE A 73 -11.71 -0.25 -20.71
CA PHE A 73 -11.82 -0.71 -19.31
C PHE A 73 -10.98 -1.94 -19.03
N ALA A 74 -10.77 -2.80 -20.03
CA ALA A 74 -9.86 -3.93 -19.90
C ALA A 74 -8.41 -3.46 -19.76
N SER A 75 -7.94 -2.57 -20.63
CA SER A 75 -6.61 -1.96 -20.55
C SER A 75 -6.41 -1.22 -19.24
N LEU A 76 -7.36 -0.38 -18.83
CA LEU A 76 -7.30 0.34 -17.56
C LEU A 76 -7.21 -0.62 -16.35
N SER A 77 -7.95 -1.73 -16.38
CA SER A 77 -7.86 -2.74 -15.31
C SER A 77 -6.48 -3.38 -15.27
N ASP A 78 -5.88 -3.70 -16.42
CA ASP A 78 -4.54 -4.28 -16.52
C ASP A 78 -3.46 -3.31 -16.06
N ASP A 79 -3.55 -2.04 -16.43
CA ASP A 79 -2.62 -0.99 -16.02
C ASP A 79 -2.65 -0.76 -14.51
N ILE A 80 -3.84 -0.74 -13.90
CA ILE A 80 -3.99 -0.64 -12.44
C ILE A 80 -3.37 -1.87 -11.76
N ASN A 81 -3.68 -3.08 -12.22
CA ASN A 81 -3.13 -4.31 -11.64
C ASN A 81 -1.59 -4.36 -11.77
N SER A 82 -1.04 -3.96 -12.91
CA SER A 82 0.41 -3.85 -13.13
C SER A 82 1.07 -2.84 -12.18
N THR A 83 0.42 -1.70 -11.97
CA THR A 83 0.87 -0.68 -11.02
C THR A 83 0.89 -1.23 -9.59
N VAL A 84 -0.14 -1.99 -9.18
CA VAL A 84 -0.21 -2.62 -7.86
C VAL A 84 0.89 -3.66 -7.67
N VAL A 85 1.17 -4.49 -8.68
CA VAL A 85 2.29 -5.45 -8.65
C VAL A 85 3.63 -4.74 -8.48
N THR A 86 3.84 -3.65 -9.21
CA THR A 86 5.07 -2.85 -9.11
C THR A 86 5.20 -2.21 -7.74
N LEU A 87 4.11 -1.68 -7.17
CA LEU A 87 4.08 -1.12 -5.82
C LEU A 87 4.41 -2.16 -4.76
N LYS A 88 3.83 -3.37 -4.83
CA LYS A 88 4.16 -4.49 -3.93
C LYS A 88 5.65 -4.82 -3.97
N ARG A 89 6.24 -4.86 -5.17
CA ARG A 89 7.68 -5.11 -5.32
C ARG A 89 8.51 -4.04 -4.64
N TYR A 90 8.19 -2.76 -4.83
CA TYR A 90 8.92 -1.67 -4.17
C TYR A 90 8.80 -1.71 -2.65
N ILE A 91 7.63 -2.05 -2.11
CA ILE A 91 7.43 -2.21 -0.67
C ILE A 91 8.30 -3.36 -0.14
N ALA A 92 8.31 -4.50 -0.82
CA ALA A 92 9.12 -5.65 -0.43
C ALA A 92 10.64 -5.37 -0.51
N GLU A 93 11.10 -4.68 -1.56
CA GLU A 93 12.50 -4.26 -1.72
C GLU A 93 12.92 -3.26 -0.62
N ALA A 94 12.04 -2.30 -0.27
CA ALA A 94 12.30 -1.34 0.81
C ALA A 94 12.37 -2.03 2.18
N ALA A 95 11.45 -2.97 2.48
CA ALA A 95 11.48 -3.76 3.71
C ALA A 95 12.78 -4.57 3.82
N ALA A 96 13.13 -5.32 2.76
CA ALA A 96 14.36 -6.11 2.73
C ALA A 96 15.65 -5.27 2.83
N ARG A 97 15.60 -4.01 2.40
CA ARG A 97 16.72 -3.08 2.59
C ARG A 97 16.84 -2.66 4.06
N ILE A 98 15.72 -2.31 4.68
CA ILE A 98 15.70 -1.93 6.11
C ILE A 98 16.20 -3.09 6.96
N ASP A 99 15.73 -4.31 6.72
CA ASP A 99 16.17 -5.52 7.46
C ASP A 99 17.70 -5.71 7.36
N ARG A 100 18.28 -5.56 6.16
CA ARG A 100 19.74 -5.66 5.99
C ARG A 100 20.51 -4.57 6.70
N GLU A 101 20.01 -3.33 6.71
CA GLU A 101 20.63 -2.21 7.40
C GLU A 101 20.61 -2.43 8.94
N LEU A 102 19.51 -2.98 9.47
CA LEU A 102 19.40 -3.34 10.88
C LEU A 102 20.30 -4.51 11.27
N GLU A 103 20.41 -5.54 10.44
CA GLU A 103 21.30 -6.67 10.66
C GLU A 103 22.78 -6.23 10.65
N PHE A 104 23.13 -5.31 9.74
CA PHE A 104 24.47 -4.69 9.74
C PHE A 104 24.72 -3.89 11.02
N ALA A 105 23.78 -3.07 11.46
CA ALA A 105 23.89 -2.33 12.71
C ALA A 105 24.05 -3.27 13.91
N ARG A 106 23.32 -4.39 13.94
CA ARG A 106 23.46 -5.45 14.95
C ARG A 106 24.88 -6.04 14.96
N SER A 107 25.43 -6.33 13.79
CA SER A 107 26.78 -6.89 13.67
C SER A 107 27.85 -5.93 14.21
N ILE A 108 27.71 -4.62 13.96
CA ILE A 108 28.60 -3.59 14.51
C ILE A 108 28.49 -3.57 16.02
N GLN A 109 27.27 -3.50 16.57
CA GLN A 109 27.04 -3.49 18.01
C GLN A 109 27.63 -4.71 18.71
N HIS A 110 27.40 -5.90 18.18
CA HIS A 110 27.97 -7.13 18.71
C HIS A 110 29.51 -7.17 18.67
N SER A 111 30.13 -6.52 17.69
CA SER A 111 31.59 -6.43 17.61
C SER A 111 32.20 -5.48 18.64
N ALA A 112 31.41 -4.54 19.17
CA ALA A 112 31.86 -3.58 20.19
C ALA A 112 31.80 -4.15 21.62
N ILE A 113 31.13 -5.27 21.83
CA ILE A 113 30.95 -5.92 23.14
C ILE A 113 31.86 -7.14 23.23
N PRO A 114 32.50 -7.39 24.39
CA PRO A 114 33.27 -8.63 24.59
C PRO A 114 32.46 -9.88 24.35
N SER A 115 32.90 -10.74 23.42
CA SER A 115 32.17 -11.94 22.99
C SER A 115 32.98 -13.23 23.08
N VAL A 116 34.26 -13.16 23.45
CA VAL A 116 35.16 -14.31 23.60
C VAL A 116 35.28 -14.70 25.05
N PHE A 117 34.91 -15.93 25.41
CA PHE A 117 34.91 -16.43 26.77
C PHE A 117 35.65 -17.77 26.87
N PRO A 118 36.43 -18.03 27.92
CA PRO A 118 36.84 -17.09 28.97
C PRO A 118 37.74 -15.96 28.43
N PRO A 119 37.57 -14.71 28.86
CA PRO A 119 38.32 -13.56 28.30
C PRO A 119 39.80 -13.56 28.80
N TYR A 120 40.06 -14.15 29.97
CA TYR A 120 41.38 -14.18 30.62
C TYR A 120 41.78 -15.59 30.99
N PRO A 121 42.13 -16.47 30.02
CA PRO A 121 42.40 -17.89 30.27
C PRO A 121 43.64 -18.15 31.15
N GLY A 122 44.47 -17.14 31.38
CA GLY A 122 45.62 -17.21 32.29
C GLY A 122 45.31 -17.02 33.76
N HIS A 123 44.07 -16.59 34.09
CA HIS A 123 43.63 -16.36 35.46
C HIS A 123 42.71 -17.50 35.91
N SER A 124 43.16 -18.34 36.82
CA SER A 124 42.41 -19.48 37.34
C SER A 124 41.57 -19.13 38.60
N GLU A 125 41.74 -17.96 39.15
CA GLU A 125 41.10 -17.49 40.40
C GLU A 125 39.67 -16.98 40.17
N PHE A 126 39.25 -16.72 38.92
CA PHE A 126 37.91 -16.35 38.57
C PHE A 126 37.56 -16.80 37.15
N ASP A 127 36.27 -16.84 36.83
CA ASP A 127 35.75 -17.00 35.51
C ASP A 127 34.68 -15.90 35.22
N ILE A 128 34.59 -15.47 33.97
CA ILE A 128 33.64 -14.46 33.53
C ILE A 128 32.86 -15.01 32.33
N TYR A 129 31.55 -14.88 32.40
CA TYR A 129 30.67 -15.11 31.30
C TYR A 129 29.62 -14.00 31.26
N ALA A 130 29.31 -13.47 30.07
CA ALA A 130 28.26 -12.51 29.87
C ALA A 130 27.61 -12.74 28.50
N THR A 131 26.35 -12.38 28.42
CA THR A 131 25.55 -12.42 27.17
C THR A 131 24.61 -11.24 27.13
N MET A 132 24.29 -10.79 25.94
CA MET A 132 23.34 -9.72 25.69
C MET A 132 22.30 -10.17 24.67
N ASP A 133 21.03 -10.11 25.07
CA ASP A 133 19.89 -10.34 24.20
C ASP A 133 19.06 -9.05 24.09
N THR A 134 19.03 -8.46 22.91
CA THR A 134 18.30 -7.21 22.66
C THR A 134 16.84 -7.51 22.33
N ALA A 135 15.92 -6.70 22.87
CA ALA A 135 14.48 -6.80 22.59
C ALA A 135 14.09 -6.40 21.16
N LYS A 136 14.98 -5.73 20.44
CA LYS A 136 14.93 -5.40 19.02
C LYS A 136 16.25 -5.83 18.37
N GLU A 137 16.39 -5.53 17.09
CA GLU A 137 17.59 -5.87 16.32
C GLU A 137 18.87 -5.28 16.95
N VAL A 138 18.75 -4.09 17.57
CA VAL A 138 19.80 -3.40 18.34
C VAL A 138 19.21 -2.82 19.62
N GLY A 139 20.05 -2.69 20.68
CA GLY A 139 19.64 -2.21 22.00
C GLY A 139 20.57 -1.17 22.60
N GLY A 140 20.18 -0.62 23.77
CA GLY A 140 20.98 0.30 24.55
C GLY A 140 21.78 -0.37 25.68
N ASP A 141 21.44 -1.61 26.01
CA ASP A 141 22.13 -2.38 27.03
C ASP A 141 23.53 -2.76 26.56
N PHE A 142 24.48 -2.76 27.47
CA PHE A 142 25.82 -3.26 27.20
C PHE A 142 26.56 -3.63 28.49
N TYR A 143 27.59 -4.45 28.34
CA TYR A 143 28.51 -4.77 29.39
C TYR A 143 29.94 -4.66 28.86
N ASP A 144 30.87 -4.42 29.79
CA ASP A 144 32.29 -4.49 29.52
C ASP A 144 33.04 -4.95 30.76
N PHE A 145 34.28 -5.48 30.58
CA PHE A 145 35.16 -5.86 31.65
C PHE A 145 36.61 -5.72 31.19
N TYR A 146 37.46 -5.20 32.06
CA TYR A 146 38.86 -4.91 31.77
C TYR A 146 39.71 -4.86 33.05
N PHE A 147 41.00 -5.12 32.92
CA PHE A 147 41.91 -4.93 34.02
C PHE A 147 42.28 -3.46 34.19
N VAL A 148 42.19 -2.99 35.45
CA VAL A 148 42.63 -1.63 35.89
C VAL A 148 44.00 -1.78 36.59
N GLY A 149 45.00 -2.27 35.89
CA GLY A 149 46.31 -2.64 36.49
C GLY A 149 46.43 -4.16 36.61
N GLU A 150 47.45 -4.62 37.41
CA GLU A 150 47.83 -6.04 37.44
C GLU A 150 46.84 -6.96 38.18
N ASN A 151 46.14 -6.40 39.23
CA ASN A 151 45.34 -7.20 40.16
C ASN A 151 43.95 -6.64 40.41
N GLN A 152 43.44 -5.77 39.54
CA GLN A 152 42.12 -5.13 39.69
C GLN A 152 41.32 -5.31 38.44
N LEU A 153 40.25 -6.08 38.53
CA LEU A 153 39.27 -6.27 37.45
C LEU A 153 38.13 -5.28 37.61
N GLY A 154 37.91 -4.45 36.60
CA GLY A 154 36.71 -3.61 36.44
C GLY A 154 35.70 -4.31 35.58
N PHE A 155 34.42 -4.18 35.94
CA PHE A 155 33.31 -4.60 35.10
C PHE A 155 32.18 -3.57 35.22
N LEU A 156 31.40 -3.43 34.15
CA LEU A 156 30.24 -2.58 34.10
C LEU A 156 29.08 -3.27 33.35
N ILE A 157 27.87 -2.90 33.74
CA ILE A 157 26.65 -3.15 33.01
C ILE A 157 25.92 -1.82 32.96
N ALA A 158 25.42 -1.48 31.77
CA ALA A 158 24.75 -0.20 31.57
C ALA A 158 23.55 -0.36 30.63
N ASP A 159 22.56 0.50 30.80
CA ASP A 159 21.38 0.63 29.96
C ASP A 159 21.24 2.09 29.51
N VAL A 160 21.32 2.32 28.21
CA VAL A 160 21.11 3.65 27.61
C VAL A 160 19.60 3.89 27.46
N SER A 161 19.16 4.99 28.05
CA SER A 161 17.76 5.42 27.97
C SER A 161 17.26 5.51 26.52
N GLY A 162 16.22 4.76 26.20
CA GLY A 162 15.63 4.66 24.86
C GLY A 162 15.62 3.24 24.30
N LYS A 163 15.34 3.10 23.00
CA LYS A 163 15.27 1.79 22.33
C LYS A 163 15.73 1.91 20.87
N GLY A 164 16.23 0.79 20.33
CA GLY A 164 16.61 0.68 18.92
C GLY A 164 17.87 1.49 18.57
N ILE A 165 17.99 1.91 17.32
CA ILE A 165 19.20 2.52 16.76
C ILE A 165 19.74 3.71 17.57
N PRO A 166 18.93 4.70 18.03
CA PRO A 166 19.47 5.81 18.83
C PRO A 166 20.17 5.35 20.12
N ALA A 167 19.57 4.43 20.87
CA ALA A 167 20.15 3.90 22.09
C ALA A 167 21.43 3.10 21.80
N ALA A 168 21.42 2.27 20.75
CA ALA A 168 22.57 1.51 20.30
C ALA A 168 23.75 2.40 19.88
N MET A 169 23.51 3.55 19.26
CA MET A 169 24.55 4.51 18.89
C MET A 169 25.20 5.20 20.10
N PHE A 170 24.45 5.41 21.18
CA PHE A 170 25.02 5.98 22.42
C PHE A 170 25.79 4.95 23.23
N MET A 171 25.52 3.67 23.05
CA MET A 171 26.22 2.60 23.72
C MET A 171 27.62 2.35 23.13
N MET A 172 27.82 2.57 21.84
CA MET A 172 29.09 2.40 21.12
C MET A 172 30.07 3.54 21.36
#